data_3ca3aa5eff5f65d1a3c917748eacbae9
#
_entry.id   3ca3aa5eff5f65d1a3c917748eacbae9
#
_cell.length_a   1.000
_cell.length_b   1.000
_cell.length_c   1.000
_cell.angle_alpha   90.00
_cell.angle_beta   90.00
_cell.angle_gamma   90.00
#
_symmetry.space_group_name_H-M   'P 1'
#
loop_
_entity.id
_entity.type
_entity.pdbx_description
1 polymer ?
#
loop_
_entity_poly.entity_id
_entity_poly.type
_entity_poly.pdbx_seq_one_letter_code
_entity_poly.pdbx_strand_id
1 'polypeptide(L)'
;DGCRLPPAKPREMQVLTPEEVQRLLIQAREDSCYELLLLEIATGLRRGELLALQWDDLNFKTGTLRVERQGHRAKGELIISQPKTKAANRTIILPAPLLGVIKEYRQQVHSCWMFPSPRKDDLPLDPASVRKRLTTILERAGCKHIRFHDLRHLFATMSLEHGMDIKTLSTVIGHVSSSTTLNIYAHVTDEMRQTAARKIDRGISKIESTQEAKTTARKLTPSAFQPYKGKRRKPGTGCVTQINDYLWEGRYSPVWPDGKKHPRNVYAKTREDCEQLLAEMILQMKAEIAAEKERLKVSFGAS
;
A
#
# COMPACT_ATOMS: atom_id res chain seq x y z
N ASP A 1 -44.07 1.78 -16.27
CA ASP A 1 -43.39 3.04 -15.89
C ASP A 1 -42.01 2.71 -15.33
N GLY A 2 -41.01 2.81 -16.20
CA GLY A 2 -39.60 2.54 -15.81
C GLY A 2 -39.03 3.67 -14.98
N CYS A 3 -38.90 3.46 -13.67
CA CYS A 3 -38.21 4.33 -12.78
C CYS A 3 -36.73 4.40 -13.19
N ARG A 4 -36.30 5.43 -13.92
CA ARG A 4 -34.89 5.72 -14.19
C ARG A 4 -34.27 6.26 -12.90
N LEU A 5 -33.42 5.49 -12.25
CA LEU A 5 -32.59 5.99 -11.17
C LEU A 5 -31.74 7.18 -11.69
N PRO A 6 -31.67 8.29 -10.95
CA PRO A 6 -30.79 9.39 -11.31
C PRO A 6 -29.34 8.88 -11.40
N PRO A 7 -28.53 9.39 -12.35
CA PRO A 7 -27.14 8.98 -12.46
C PRO A 7 -26.42 9.29 -11.15
N ALA A 8 -25.83 8.25 -10.56
CA ALA A 8 -25.04 8.41 -9.33
C ALA A 8 -23.91 9.41 -9.59
N LYS A 9 -23.80 10.45 -8.76
CA LYS A 9 -22.69 11.40 -8.85
C LYS A 9 -21.37 10.61 -8.78
N PRO A 10 -20.42 10.84 -9.69
CA PRO A 10 -19.10 10.21 -9.62
C PRO A 10 -18.51 10.48 -8.26
N ARG A 11 -18.17 9.44 -7.50
CA ARG A 11 -17.43 9.61 -6.24
C ARG A 11 -16.03 10.09 -6.60
N GLU A 12 -15.60 11.16 -5.96
CA GLU A 12 -14.22 11.64 -6.06
C GLU A 12 -13.25 10.51 -5.73
N MET A 13 -12.25 10.39 -6.57
CA MET A 13 -11.18 9.41 -6.43
C MET A 13 -10.27 9.85 -5.27
N GLN A 14 -10.15 9.01 -4.26
CA GLN A 14 -9.29 9.29 -3.12
C GLN A 14 -7.98 8.52 -3.27
N VAL A 15 -6.87 9.26 -3.29
CA VAL A 15 -5.51 8.71 -3.35
C VAL A 15 -4.85 8.91 -1.99
N LEU A 16 -4.15 7.90 -1.47
CA LEU A 16 -3.39 8.01 -0.22
C LEU A 16 -2.17 8.90 -0.42
N THR A 17 -1.81 9.67 0.61
CA THR A 17 -0.55 10.41 0.64
C THR A 17 0.63 9.43 0.82
N PRO A 18 1.88 9.84 0.50
CA PRO A 18 3.05 9.00 0.74
C PRO A 18 3.18 8.53 2.20
N GLU A 19 2.84 9.39 3.16
CA GLU A 19 2.85 9.05 4.60
C GLU A 19 1.76 8.02 4.94
N GLU A 20 0.57 8.15 4.35
CA GLU A 20 -0.51 7.16 4.50
C GLU A 20 -0.12 5.81 3.90
N VAL A 21 0.55 5.81 2.74
CA VAL A 21 1.06 4.57 2.11
C VAL A 21 2.07 3.88 3.02
N GLN A 22 2.97 4.63 3.63
CA GLN A 22 3.93 4.07 4.59
C GLN A 22 3.23 3.44 5.80
N ARG A 23 2.26 4.13 6.41
CA ARG A 23 1.48 3.60 7.53
C ARG A 23 0.71 2.34 7.13
N LEU A 24 0.08 2.36 5.95
CA LEU A 24 -0.62 1.21 5.38
C LEU A 24 0.31 -0.01 5.27
N LEU A 25 1.51 0.16 4.70
CA LEU A 25 2.45 -0.93 4.50
C LEU A 25 3.05 -1.45 5.82
N ILE A 26 3.29 -0.58 6.80
CA ILE A 26 3.72 -0.98 8.14
C ILE A 26 2.64 -1.84 8.79
N GLN A 27 1.38 -1.39 8.79
CA GLN A 27 0.26 -2.15 9.37
C GLN A 27 0.00 -3.44 8.60
N ALA A 28 0.17 -3.44 7.29
CA ALA A 28 0.02 -4.63 6.45
C ALA A 28 1.02 -5.75 6.81
N ARG A 29 2.21 -5.43 7.30
CA ARG A 29 3.17 -6.43 7.80
C ARG A 29 2.65 -7.14 9.04
N GLU A 30 2.04 -6.40 9.96
CA GLU A 30 1.47 -6.96 11.18
C GLU A 30 0.24 -7.85 10.90
N ASP A 31 -0.51 -7.51 9.87
CA ASP A 31 -1.71 -8.23 9.45
C ASP A 31 -1.42 -9.32 8.39
N SER A 32 -0.14 -9.66 8.14
CA SER A 32 0.29 -10.68 7.15
C SER A 32 -0.32 -10.43 5.76
N CYS A 33 -0.28 -9.18 5.30
CA CYS A 33 -0.84 -8.74 4.02
C CYS A 33 0.13 -7.84 3.24
N TYR A 34 1.38 -7.73 3.71
CA TYR A 34 2.37 -6.78 3.20
C TYR A 34 2.71 -7.03 1.74
N GLU A 35 3.08 -8.26 1.38
CA GLU A 35 3.55 -8.62 0.05
C GLU A 35 2.44 -8.43 -0.99
N LEU A 36 1.19 -8.75 -0.61
CA LEU A 36 0.03 -8.55 -1.46
C LEU A 36 -0.20 -7.06 -1.75
N LEU A 37 -0.22 -6.21 -0.70
CA LEU A 37 -0.46 -4.78 -0.86
C LEU A 37 0.72 -4.08 -1.52
N LEU A 38 1.96 -4.49 -1.20
CA LEU A 38 3.15 -3.94 -1.85
C LEU A 38 3.16 -4.24 -3.35
N LEU A 39 2.84 -5.48 -3.75
CA LEU A 39 2.77 -5.86 -5.16
C LEU A 39 1.66 -5.09 -5.88
N GLU A 40 0.49 -4.90 -5.25
CA GLU A 40 -0.61 -4.12 -5.81
C GLU A 40 -0.21 -2.64 -6.03
N ILE A 41 0.37 -2.00 -5.02
CA ILE A 41 0.83 -0.60 -5.10
C ILE A 41 1.94 -0.43 -6.13
N ALA A 42 2.78 -1.43 -6.33
CA ALA A 42 3.91 -1.36 -7.27
C ALA A 42 3.55 -1.75 -8.72
N THR A 43 2.39 -2.37 -8.96
CA THR A 43 2.02 -2.87 -10.29
C THR A 43 0.66 -2.37 -10.78
N GLY A 44 -0.20 -1.93 -9.88
CA GLY A 44 -1.55 -1.48 -10.19
C GLY A 44 -2.41 -2.55 -10.88
N LEU A 45 -2.22 -3.81 -10.54
CA LEU A 45 -3.00 -4.93 -11.07
C LEU A 45 -4.49 -4.77 -10.73
N ARG A 46 -5.37 -5.34 -11.54
CA ARG A 46 -6.76 -5.51 -11.07
C ARG A 46 -6.78 -6.55 -9.96
N ARG A 47 -7.61 -6.33 -8.91
CA ARG A 47 -7.71 -7.28 -7.79
C ARG A 47 -7.85 -8.74 -8.25
N GLY A 48 -8.66 -9.01 -9.27
CA GLY A 48 -8.83 -10.36 -9.80
C GLY A 48 -7.58 -10.90 -10.48
N GLU A 49 -6.79 -10.05 -11.14
CA GLU A 49 -5.49 -10.41 -11.73
C GLU A 49 -4.48 -10.72 -10.63
N LEU A 50 -4.32 -9.84 -9.65
CA LEU A 50 -3.41 -10.00 -8.52
C LEU A 50 -3.63 -11.33 -7.78
N LEU A 51 -4.90 -11.64 -7.46
CA LEU A 51 -5.24 -12.84 -6.69
C LEU A 51 -5.14 -14.13 -7.52
N ALA A 52 -5.16 -14.03 -8.85
CA ALA A 52 -5.00 -15.17 -9.74
C ALA A 52 -3.54 -15.40 -10.18
N LEU A 53 -2.56 -14.69 -9.59
CA LEU A 53 -1.14 -14.90 -9.86
C LEU A 53 -0.66 -16.23 -9.31
N GLN A 54 0.11 -16.93 -10.10
CA GLN A 54 0.85 -18.14 -9.74
C GLN A 54 2.35 -17.88 -9.74
N TRP A 55 3.11 -18.70 -9.05
CA TRP A 55 4.57 -18.56 -9.01
C TRP A 55 5.22 -18.73 -10.38
N ASP A 56 4.62 -19.53 -11.25
CA ASP A 56 5.10 -19.74 -12.63
C ASP A 56 4.88 -18.53 -13.54
N ASP A 57 4.09 -17.55 -13.11
CA ASP A 57 3.94 -16.28 -13.82
C ASP A 57 5.14 -15.35 -13.62
N LEU A 58 5.95 -15.57 -12.57
CA LEU A 58 7.06 -14.72 -12.21
C LEU A 58 8.41 -15.37 -12.52
N ASN A 59 9.15 -14.77 -13.44
CA ASN A 59 10.53 -15.14 -13.69
C ASN A 59 11.47 -14.35 -12.76
N PHE A 60 12.00 -14.99 -11.73
CA PHE A 60 12.91 -14.37 -10.75
C PHE A 60 14.26 -13.93 -11.32
N LYS A 61 14.69 -14.47 -12.48
CA LYS A 61 15.97 -14.07 -13.12
C LYS A 61 15.82 -12.74 -13.86
N THR A 62 14.71 -12.55 -14.55
CA THR A 62 14.45 -11.35 -15.37
C THR A 62 13.56 -10.32 -14.68
N GLY A 63 12.93 -10.66 -13.55
CA GLY A 63 11.94 -9.83 -12.90
C GLY A 63 10.61 -9.72 -13.65
N THR A 64 10.37 -10.57 -14.62
CA THR A 64 9.22 -10.51 -15.52
C THR A 64 8.01 -11.21 -14.93
N LEU A 65 6.92 -10.49 -14.73
CA LEU A 65 5.62 -10.98 -14.26
C LEU A 65 4.62 -11.00 -15.42
N ARG A 66 4.06 -12.17 -15.73
CA ARG A 66 3.00 -12.35 -16.74
C ARG A 66 1.63 -12.26 -16.10
N VAL A 67 0.73 -11.49 -16.69
CA VAL A 67 -0.66 -11.35 -16.25
C VAL A 67 -1.55 -12.03 -17.30
N GLU A 68 -1.94 -13.28 -17.05
CA GLU A 68 -2.65 -14.12 -18.00
C GLU A 68 -3.96 -14.69 -17.45
N ARG A 69 -4.28 -14.41 -16.19
CA ARG A 69 -5.45 -14.92 -15.48
C ARG A 69 -6.14 -13.85 -14.66
N GLN A 70 -7.41 -14.05 -14.39
CA GLN A 70 -8.20 -13.24 -13.46
C GLN A 70 -9.15 -14.10 -12.65
N GLY A 71 -9.30 -13.77 -11.37
CA GLY A 71 -10.27 -14.38 -10.48
C GLY A 71 -11.51 -13.48 -10.29
N HIS A 72 -12.69 -14.04 -10.38
CA HIS A 72 -13.94 -13.36 -10.08
C HIS A 72 -14.94 -14.31 -9.41
N ARG A 73 -15.90 -13.75 -8.68
CA ARG A 73 -17.01 -14.55 -8.12
C ARG A 73 -18.19 -14.60 -9.08
N ALA A 74 -18.69 -15.82 -9.33
CA ALA A 74 -19.94 -16.04 -10.00
C ALA A 74 -20.71 -17.16 -9.27
N LYS A 75 -21.99 -16.94 -9.01
CA LYS A 75 -22.88 -17.89 -8.30
C LYS A 75 -22.33 -18.39 -6.95
N GLY A 76 -21.59 -17.54 -6.24
CA GLY A 76 -21.00 -17.90 -4.93
C GLY A 76 -19.62 -18.58 -4.99
N GLU A 77 -19.15 -18.98 -6.16
CA GLU A 77 -17.87 -19.65 -6.37
C GLU A 77 -16.79 -18.70 -6.91
N LEU A 78 -15.55 -18.98 -6.59
CA LEU A 78 -14.40 -18.30 -7.18
C LEU A 78 -14.03 -18.99 -8.49
N ILE A 79 -14.18 -18.26 -9.59
CA ILE A 79 -13.84 -18.74 -10.94
C ILE A 79 -12.56 -18.06 -11.39
N ILE A 80 -11.59 -18.87 -11.83
CA ILE A 80 -10.37 -18.41 -12.49
C ILE A 80 -10.57 -18.57 -14.00
N SER A 81 -10.35 -17.50 -14.72
CA SER A 81 -10.52 -17.46 -16.18
C SER A 81 -9.41 -16.66 -16.85
N GLN A 82 -9.24 -16.87 -18.13
CA GLN A 82 -8.41 -15.98 -18.94
C GLN A 82 -9.11 -14.62 -19.09
N PRO A 83 -8.35 -13.52 -19.22
CA PRO A 83 -8.91 -12.20 -19.46
C PRO A 83 -9.70 -12.16 -20.77
N LYS A 84 -10.82 -11.43 -20.78
CA LYS A 84 -11.72 -11.34 -21.95
C LYS A 84 -11.09 -10.65 -23.18
N THR A 85 -9.99 -9.93 -23.02
CA THR A 85 -9.36 -9.17 -24.11
C THR A 85 -7.86 -9.51 -24.20
N LYS A 86 -7.33 -9.55 -25.42
CA LYS A 86 -5.88 -9.74 -25.65
C LYS A 86 -5.02 -8.66 -24.97
N ALA A 87 -5.53 -7.44 -24.84
CA ALA A 87 -4.83 -6.33 -24.17
C ALA A 87 -4.70 -6.52 -22.65
N ALA A 88 -5.45 -7.44 -22.05
CA ALA A 88 -5.33 -7.77 -20.64
C ALA A 88 -4.17 -8.75 -20.37
N ASN A 89 -3.76 -9.55 -21.38
CA ASN A 89 -2.54 -10.36 -21.31
C ASN A 89 -1.34 -9.44 -21.52
N ARG A 90 -0.59 -9.23 -20.47
CA ARG A 90 0.56 -8.32 -20.47
C ARG A 90 1.67 -8.81 -19.57
N THR A 91 2.83 -8.24 -19.79
CA THR A 91 4.02 -8.49 -19.00
C THR A 91 4.41 -7.21 -18.27
N ILE A 92 4.72 -7.33 -16.99
CA ILE A 92 5.21 -6.25 -16.12
C ILE A 92 6.62 -6.63 -15.66
N ILE A 93 7.55 -5.67 -15.64
CA ILE A 93 8.88 -5.88 -15.07
C ILE A 93 8.86 -5.34 -13.64
N LEU A 94 9.12 -6.20 -12.66
CA LEU A 94 9.19 -5.85 -11.26
C LEU A 94 10.54 -5.22 -10.92
N PRO A 95 10.58 -4.12 -10.15
CA PRO A 95 11.83 -3.54 -9.64
C PRO A 95 12.58 -4.53 -8.75
N ALA A 96 13.92 -4.50 -8.79
CA ALA A 96 14.76 -5.43 -8.04
C ALA A 96 14.47 -5.47 -6.52
N PRO A 97 14.19 -4.35 -5.81
CA PRO A 97 13.83 -4.40 -4.40
C PRO A 97 12.54 -5.18 -4.14
N LEU A 98 11.51 -4.98 -4.98
CA LEU A 98 10.25 -5.73 -4.87
C LEU A 98 10.46 -7.21 -5.14
N LEU A 99 11.27 -7.54 -6.15
CA LEU A 99 11.59 -8.92 -6.49
C LEU A 99 12.28 -9.64 -5.32
N GLY A 100 13.13 -8.95 -4.56
CA GLY A 100 13.75 -9.46 -3.34
C GLY A 100 12.70 -9.85 -2.30
N VAL A 101 11.77 -8.95 -1.99
CA VAL A 101 10.67 -9.18 -1.04
C VAL A 101 9.80 -10.37 -1.47
N ILE A 102 9.42 -10.44 -2.73
CA ILE A 102 8.58 -11.53 -3.26
C ILE A 102 9.34 -12.87 -3.24
N LYS A 103 10.66 -12.85 -3.45
CA LYS A 103 11.50 -14.05 -3.37
C LYS A 103 11.58 -14.61 -1.95
N GLU A 104 11.69 -13.75 -0.94
CA GLU A 104 11.66 -14.15 0.46
C GLU A 104 10.27 -14.71 0.85
N TYR A 105 9.22 -14.03 0.44
CA TYR A 105 7.85 -14.48 0.66
C TYR A 105 7.57 -15.84 0.02
N ARG A 106 8.13 -16.12 -1.17
CA ARG A 106 8.01 -17.42 -1.86
C ARG A 106 8.45 -18.58 -0.99
N GLN A 107 9.46 -18.40 -0.14
CA GLN A 107 9.99 -19.47 0.74
C GLN A 107 8.98 -19.89 1.80
N GLN A 108 8.01 -19.04 2.14
CA GLN A 108 7.01 -19.26 3.17
C GLN A 108 5.68 -19.81 2.62
N VAL A 109 5.54 -19.85 1.28
CA VAL A 109 4.27 -20.22 0.62
C VAL A 109 4.40 -21.57 -0.08
N HIS A 110 3.66 -22.55 0.41
CA HIS A 110 3.62 -23.92 -0.13
C HIS A 110 2.39 -24.16 -1.02
N SER A 111 2.18 -23.30 -2.01
CA SER A 111 1.05 -23.36 -2.96
C SER A 111 1.52 -22.94 -4.34
N CYS A 112 0.81 -23.32 -5.38
CA CYS A 112 1.03 -22.77 -6.73
C CYS A 112 0.63 -21.29 -6.83
N TRP A 113 -0.31 -20.84 -6.00
CA TRP A 113 -0.78 -19.46 -5.95
C TRP A 113 0.21 -18.58 -5.18
N MET A 114 0.43 -17.36 -5.66
CA MET A 114 1.24 -16.38 -4.91
C MET A 114 0.55 -15.97 -3.61
N PHE A 115 -0.78 -15.86 -3.62
CA PHE A 115 -1.60 -15.49 -2.45
C PHE A 115 -2.68 -16.56 -2.20
N PRO A 116 -2.34 -17.68 -1.55
CA PRO A 116 -3.26 -18.78 -1.33
C PRO A 116 -4.30 -18.46 -0.25
N SER A 117 -5.43 -19.15 -0.31
CA SER A 117 -6.45 -19.11 0.73
C SER A 117 -5.97 -19.86 1.98
N PRO A 118 -6.06 -19.27 3.19
CA PRO A 118 -5.70 -19.97 4.41
C PRO A 118 -6.73 -21.02 4.86
N ARG A 119 -7.88 -21.10 4.18
CA ARG A 119 -9.01 -21.97 4.57
C ARG A 119 -9.33 -23.06 3.55
N LYS A 120 -8.84 -22.94 2.33
CA LYS A 120 -9.13 -23.86 1.24
C LYS A 120 -7.84 -24.18 0.53
N ASP A 121 -7.42 -25.41 0.61
CA ASP A 121 -6.27 -25.90 -0.11
C ASP A 121 -6.45 -25.69 -1.62
N ASP A 122 -5.39 -25.34 -2.30
CA ASP A 122 -5.31 -25.15 -3.75
C ASP A 122 -6.20 -24.03 -4.36
N LEU A 123 -6.72 -23.12 -3.55
CA LEU A 123 -7.44 -21.94 -4.05
C LEU A 123 -6.71 -20.64 -3.68
N PRO A 124 -6.79 -19.62 -4.52
CA PRO A 124 -6.28 -18.29 -4.17
C PRO A 124 -7.17 -17.60 -3.15
N LEU A 125 -6.67 -16.51 -2.55
CA LEU A 125 -7.42 -15.67 -1.64
C LEU A 125 -8.73 -15.17 -2.26
N ASP A 126 -9.79 -15.22 -1.44
CA ASP A 126 -11.10 -14.72 -1.85
C ASP A 126 -11.10 -13.18 -1.98
N PRO A 127 -11.60 -12.62 -3.09
CA PRO A 127 -11.63 -11.17 -3.32
C PRO A 127 -12.40 -10.37 -2.26
N ALA A 128 -13.42 -10.95 -1.63
CA ALA A 128 -14.16 -10.28 -0.57
C ALA A 128 -13.35 -10.25 0.73
N SER A 129 -12.59 -11.32 1.01
CA SER A 129 -11.69 -11.38 2.17
C SER A 129 -10.61 -10.31 2.10
N VAL A 130 -9.97 -10.13 0.93
CA VAL A 130 -8.94 -9.10 0.73
C VAL A 130 -9.50 -7.69 0.90
N ARG A 131 -10.71 -7.42 0.40
CA ARG A 131 -11.37 -6.13 0.60
C ARG A 131 -11.60 -5.85 2.09
N LYS A 132 -12.10 -6.84 2.84
CA LYS A 132 -12.32 -6.70 4.29
C LYS A 132 -11.00 -6.47 5.05
N ARG A 133 -9.94 -7.21 4.68
CA ARG A 133 -8.60 -7.01 5.26
C ARG A 133 -8.08 -5.60 5.01
N LEU A 134 -8.16 -5.10 3.78
CA LEU A 134 -7.75 -3.72 3.46
C LEU A 134 -8.48 -2.70 4.33
N THR A 135 -9.81 -2.82 4.49
CA THR A 135 -10.58 -1.92 5.36
C THR A 135 -10.03 -1.93 6.79
N THR A 136 -9.84 -3.11 7.37
CA THR A 136 -9.29 -3.24 8.74
C THR A 136 -7.87 -2.67 8.87
N ILE A 137 -7.01 -2.91 7.86
CA ILE A 137 -5.64 -2.37 7.85
C ILE A 137 -5.66 -0.84 7.79
N LEU A 138 -6.50 -0.25 6.92
CA LEU A 138 -6.63 1.22 6.82
C LEU A 138 -7.12 1.85 8.13
N GLU A 139 -8.11 1.24 8.78
CA GLU A 139 -8.61 1.67 10.08
C GLU A 139 -7.51 1.65 11.16
N ARG A 140 -6.75 0.54 11.24
CA ARG A 140 -5.65 0.38 12.20
C ARG A 140 -4.48 1.33 11.92
N ALA A 141 -4.19 1.57 10.65
CA ALA A 141 -3.14 2.49 10.22
C ALA A 141 -3.52 3.97 10.38
N GLY A 142 -4.77 4.29 10.76
CA GLY A 142 -5.26 5.66 10.82
C GLY A 142 -5.25 6.35 9.46
N CYS A 143 -5.48 5.59 8.38
CA CYS A 143 -5.57 6.09 7.02
C CYS A 143 -7.03 6.33 6.62
N LYS A 144 -7.24 7.23 5.66
CA LYS A 144 -8.56 7.41 5.08
C LYS A 144 -9.03 6.13 4.40
N HIS A 145 -10.35 5.90 4.42
CA HIS A 145 -10.94 4.73 3.79
C HIS A 145 -10.89 4.86 2.26
N ILE A 146 -10.22 3.91 1.61
CA ILE A 146 -10.19 3.76 0.16
C ILE A 146 -10.68 2.37 -0.25
N ARG A 147 -11.14 2.23 -1.48
CA ARG A 147 -11.48 0.93 -2.05
C ARG A 147 -10.20 0.23 -2.54
N PHE A 148 -10.24 -1.09 -2.66
CA PHE A 148 -9.11 -1.84 -3.22
C PHE A 148 -8.70 -1.36 -4.63
N HIS A 149 -9.67 -0.96 -5.45
CA HIS A 149 -9.39 -0.43 -6.79
C HIS A 149 -8.67 0.93 -6.76
N ASP A 150 -8.80 1.68 -5.68
CA ASP A 150 -8.13 2.98 -5.54
C ASP A 150 -6.61 2.82 -5.32
N LEU A 151 -6.13 1.63 -4.90
CA LEU A 151 -4.69 1.30 -4.89
C LEU A 151 -4.10 1.27 -6.30
N ARG A 152 -4.86 0.83 -7.29
CA ARG A 152 -4.45 0.90 -8.70
C ARG A 152 -4.41 2.35 -9.20
N HIS A 153 -5.32 3.20 -8.73
CA HIS A 153 -5.26 4.64 -9.01
C HIS A 153 -4.05 5.28 -8.34
N LEU A 154 -3.73 4.87 -7.12
CA LEU A 154 -2.51 5.30 -6.42
C LEU A 154 -1.26 4.95 -7.25
N PHE A 155 -1.12 3.70 -7.72
CA PHE A 155 -0.03 3.30 -8.60
C PHE A 155 0.08 4.20 -9.83
N ALA A 156 -1.05 4.45 -10.49
CA ALA A 156 -1.07 5.24 -11.70
C ALA A 156 -0.69 6.71 -11.45
N THR A 157 -1.20 7.32 -10.36
CA THR A 157 -0.83 8.69 -9.94
C THR A 157 0.66 8.77 -9.64
N MET A 158 1.18 7.89 -8.79
CA MET A 158 2.61 7.83 -8.45
C MET A 158 3.49 7.63 -9.70
N SER A 159 3.08 6.76 -10.63
CA SER A 159 3.83 6.52 -11.87
C SER A 159 3.91 7.76 -12.74
N LEU A 160 2.82 8.52 -12.87
CA LEU A 160 2.79 9.78 -13.63
C LEU A 160 3.63 10.87 -12.94
N GLU A 161 3.53 11.02 -11.63
CA GLU A 161 4.33 11.95 -10.84
C GLU A 161 5.83 11.68 -10.98
N HIS A 162 6.22 10.38 -11.04
CA HIS A 162 7.61 9.97 -11.29
C HIS A 162 8.00 9.99 -12.78
N GLY A 163 7.11 10.49 -13.64
CA GLY A 163 7.40 10.79 -15.04
C GLY A 163 7.26 9.64 -16.02
N MET A 164 6.49 8.60 -15.64
CA MET A 164 6.05 7.59 -16.62
C MET A 164 5.11 8.23 -17.63
N ASP A 165 5.29 7.97 -18.90
CA ASP A 165 4.39 8.48 -19.92
C ASP A 165 3.04 7.72 -19.93
N ILE A 166 1.98 8.40 -20.36
CA ILE A 166 0.60 7.87 -20.32
C ILE A 166 0.43 6.60 -21.15
N LYS A 167 1.15 6.47 -22.27
CA LYS A 167 1.07 5.29 -23.15
C LYS A 167 1.68 4.08 -22.47
N THR A 168 2.86 4.24 -21.87
CA THR A 168 3.52 3.20 -21.07
C THR A 168 2.65 2.81 -19.88
N LEU A 169 2.15 3.78 -19.11
CA LEU A 169 1.23 3.52 -18.01
C LEU A 169 0.00 2.74 -18.45
N SER A 170 -0.66 3.17 -19.52
CA SER A 170 -1.85 2.48 -20.08
C SER A 170 -1.55 1.02 -20.44
N THR A 171 -0.36 0.74 -20.97
CA THR A 171 0.09 -0.62 -21.29
C THR A 171 0.32 -1.45 -20.02
N VAL A 172 1.03 -0.90 -19.03
CA VAL A 172 1.34 -1.58 -17.76
C VAL A 172 0.08 -1.93 -17.00
N ILE A 173 -0.86 -0.99 -16.88
CA ILE A 173 -2.11 -1.25 -16.16
C ILE A 173 -3.14 -2.01 -17.02
N GLY A 174 -2.93 -2.18 -18.33
CA GLY A 174 -3.81 -2.94 -19.23
C GLY A 174 -5.17 -2.23 -19.45
N HIS A 175 -5.15 -0.93 -19.72
CA HIS A 175 -6.33 -0.23 -20.21
C HIS A 175 -6.51 -0.46 -21.71
N VAL A 176 -7.75 -0.69 -22.13
CA VAL A 176 -8.09 -0.90 -23.55
C VAL A 176 -7.90 0.40 -24.37
N SER A 177 -7.99 1.55 -23.71
CA SER A 177 -7.83 2.87 -24.33
C SER A 177 -7.04 3.80 -23.42
N SER A 178 -6.08 4.51 -24.00
CA SER A 178 -5.34 5.59 -23.34
C SER A 178 -6.26 6.76 -22.92
N SER A 179 -7.40 6.95 -23.61
CA SER A 179 -8.39 7.95 -23.23
C SER A 179 -9.02 7.66 -21.85
N THR A 180 -9.17 6.40 -21.46
CA THR A 180 -9.61 6.02 -20.10
C THR A 180 -8.58 6.47 -19.06
N THR A 181 -7.30 6.27 -19.32
CA THR A 181 -6.21 6.74 -18.47
C THR A 181 -6.20 8.26 -18.40
N LEU A 182 -6.33 8.94 -19.54
CA LEU A 182 -6.32 10.39 -19.62
C LEU A 182 -7.49 11.02 -18.84
N ASN A 183 -8.70 10.49 -18.99
CA ASN A 183 -9.89 11.00 -18.30
C ASN A 183 -9.83 10.83 -16.78
N ILE A 184 -9.21 9.76 -16.31
CA ILE A 184 -9.05 9.51 -14.87
C ILE A 184 -7.99 10.45 -14.26
N TYR A 185 -6.93 10.78 -15.02
CA TYR A 185 -5.77 11.53 -14.55
C TYR A 185 -5.64 12.94 -15.13
N ALA A 186 -6.67 13.45 -15.79
CA ALA A 186 -6.69 14.81 -16.33
C ALA A 186 -6.44 15.91 -15.28
N HIS A 187 -6.69 15.61 -14.00
CA HIS A 187 -6.48 16.53 -12.89
C HIS A 187 -5.04 16.58 -12.33
N VAL A 188 -4.16 15.65 -12.73
CA VAL A 188 -2.74 15.60 -12.29
C VAL A 188 -1.88 16.64 -13.04
N THR A 189 -2.45 17.44 -13.93
CA THR A 189 -1.74 18.26 -14.92
C THR A 189 -0.87 19.39 -14.37
N ASP A 190 -1.14 19.95 -13.19
CA ASP A 190 -0.38 21.10 -12.70
C ASP A 190 0.99 20.71 -12.11
N GLU A 191 1.07 19.64 -11.36
CA GLU A 191 2.36 19.10 -10.90
C GLU A 191 3.18 18.51 -12.05
N MET A 192 2.53 17.86 -13.01
CA MET A 192 3.19 17.39 -14.24
C MET A 192 3.75 18.54 -15.07
N ARG A 193 3.05 19.68 -15.19
CA ARG A 193 3.55 20.90 -15.85
C ARG A 193 4.78 21.45 -15.14
N GLN A 194 4.76 21.52 -13.80
CA GLN A 194 5.91 21.96 -13.00
C GLN A 194 7.09 20.99 -13.11
N THR A 195 6.83 19.69 -13.12
CA THR A 195 7.86 18.66 -13.28
C THR A 195 8.43 18.67 -14.70
N ALA A 196 7.61 18.88 -15.72
CA ALA A 196 8.05 19.08 -17.10
C ALA A 196 8.91 20.33 -17.24
N ALA A 197 8.50 21.45 -16.63
CA ALA A 197 9.28 22.68 -16.60
C ALA A 197 10.65 22.47 -15.94
N ARG A 198 10.70 21.78 -14.78
CA ARG A 198 11.97 21.42 -14.11
C ARG A 198 12.85 20.48 -14.93
N LYS A 199 12.26 19.54 -15.69
CA LYS A 199 13.02 18.66 -16.59
C LYS A 199 13.61 19.41 -17.78
N ILE A 200 12.86 20.36 -18.34
CA ILE A 200 13.33 21.26 -19.41
C ILE A 200 14.47 22.14 -18.88
N ASP A 201 14.29 22.73 -17.71
CA ASP A 201 15.29 23.56 -17.05
C ASP A 201 16.60 22.78 -16.80
N ARG A 202 16.50 21.55 -16.26
CA ARG A 202 17.66 20.64 -16.10
C ARG A 202 18.29 20.24 -17.44
N GLY A 203 17.49 20.11 -18.51
CA GLY A 203 17.97 19.85 -19.86
C GLY A 203 18.78 21.03 -20.40
N ILE A 204 18.26 22.24 -20.21
CA ILE A 204 18.94 23.50 -20.61
C ILE A 204 20.22 23.70 -19.80
N SER A 205 20.16 23.54 -18.47
CA SER A 205 21.33 23.66 -17.60
C SER A 205 22.42 22.63 -17.92
N LYS A 206 22.05 21.44 -18.40
CA LYS A 206 23.02 20.45 -18.88
C LYS A 206 23.71 20.86 -20.17
N ILE A 207 23.03 21.59 -21.04
CA ILE A 207 23.59 22.12 -22.28
C ILE A 207 24.61 23.24 -21.95
N GLU A 208 24.31 24.09 -20.98
CA GLU A 208 25.19 25.14 -20.50
C GLU A 208 26.41 24.61 -19.72
N SER A 209 26.24 23.54 -18.94
CA SER A 209 27.32 22.96 -18.11
C SER A 209 28.28 22.03 -18.86
N THR A 210 28.03 21.74 -20.14
CA THR A 210 28.93 20.91 -20.98
C THR A 210 30.23 21.66 -21.33
N GLN A 211 30.32 22.96 -21.07
CA GLN A 211 31.55 23.76 -21.24
C GLN A 211 32.39 23.89 -19.97
N GLU A 212 31.91 23.58 -18.75
CA GLU A 212 32.62 23.82 -17.50
C GLU A 212 32.92 22.59 -16.62
N ALA A 213 32.53 21.39 -17.01
CA ALA A 213 32.70 20.18 -16.18
C ALA A 213 34.03 19.44 -16.42
N LYS A 214 35.14 20.10 -16.23
CA LYS A 214 36.43 19.46 -15.82
C LYS A 214 36.79 19.99 -14.46
N THR A 215 36.15 19.57 -13.40
CA THR A 215 36.76 19.50 -12.04
C THR A 215 35.72 18.95 -11.02
N THR A 216 36.16 17.87 -10.34
CA THR A 216 35.65 17.34 -9.07
C THR A 216 34.24 16.69 -9.04
N ALA A 217 34.20 15.44 -9.42
CA ALA A 217 33.17 14.50 -8.98
C ALA A 217 33.33 14.14 -7.50
N ARG A 218 32.56 14.77 -6.63
CA ARG A 218 32.40 14.33 -5.24
C ARG A 218 31.35 13.23 -5.20
N LYS A 219 31.78 11.98 -4.99
CA LYS A 219 30.90 10.84 -4.76
C LYS A 219 30.04 11.10 -3.52
N LEU A 220 28.75 11.34 -3.71
CA LEU A 220 27.75 11.21 -2.65
C LEU A 220 27.44 9.71 -2.50
N THR A 221 28.04 9.08 -1.52
CA THR A 221 27.59 7.76 -1.04
C THR A 221 26.23 7.94 -0.37
N PRO A 222 25.22 7.10 -0.66
CA PRO A 222 24.00 7.10 0.11
C PRO A 222 24.33 6.76 1.56
N SER A 223 24.00 7.66 2.49
CA SER A 223 24.12 7.35 3.91
C SER A 223 23.13 6.22 4.21
N ALA A 224 23.63 5.04 4.56
CA ALA A 224 22.79 3.94 4.98
C ALA A 224 22.06 4.36 6.26
N PHE A 225 20.73 4.41 6.21
CA PHE A 225 19.88 4.67 7.37
C PHE A 225 20.27 3.71 8.51
N GLN A 226 20.65 4.27 9.65
CA GLN A 226 20.89 3.51 10.87
C GLN A 226 19.79 3.86 11.88
N PRO A 227 18.87 2.92 12.18
CA PRO A 227 17.78 3.19 13.12
C PRO A 227 18.34 3.53 14.50
N TYR A 228 17.73 4.52 15.14
CA TYR A 228 18.09 4.96 16.48
C TYR A 228 17.99 3.81 17.49
N LYS A 229 19.10 3.48 18.16
CA LYS A 229 19.15 2.48 19.24
C LYS A 229 19.07 3.19 20.60
N GLY A 230 17.84 3.52 21.02
CA GLY A 230 17.59 4.13 22.34
C GLY A 230 17.58 3.12 23.50
N LYS A 231 17.62 3.63 24.74
CA LYS A 231 17.44 2.81 25.93
C LYS A 231 16.04 2.22 25.99
N ARG A 232 15.88 0.98 26.52
CA ARG A 232 14.56 0.36 26.71
C ARG A 232 13.69 1.24 27.60
N ARG A 233 12.47 1.53 27.14
CA ARG A 233 11.48 2.28 27.92
C ARG A 233 10.91 1.43 29.06
N LYS A 234 10.37 2.09 30.08
CA LYS A 234 9.71 1.41 31.20
C LYS A 234 8.48 0.63 30.69
N PRO A 235 8.17 -0.55 31.28
CA PRO A 235 6.94 -1.28 30.95
C PRO A 235 5.70 -0.39 31.06
N GLY A 236 4.77 -0.51 30.12
CA GLY A 236 3.53 0.29 30.09
C GLY A 236 3.64 1.68 29.50
N THR A 237 4.81 2.10 28.97
CA THR A 237 5.02 3.40 28.32
C THR A 237 5.09 3.30 26.77
N GLY A 238 4.74 2.15 26.20
CA GLY A 238 4.85 1.91 24.77
C GLY A 238 6.30 1.86 24.25
N CYS A 239 6.47 1.72 22.96
CA CYS A 239 7.76 1.80 22.29
C CYS A 239 7.76 2.93 21.25
N VAL A 240 8.95 3.50 20.99
CA VAL A 240 9.18 4.48 19.94
C VAL A 240 10.32 3.98 19.08
N THR A 241 10.11 3.88 17.78
CA THR A 241 11.05 3.32 16.81
C THR A 241 11.19 4.30 15.64
N GLN A 242 12.40 4.51 15.20
CA GLN A 242 12.66 5.27 13.98
C GLN A 242 12.46 4.35 12.78
N ILE A 243 11.57 4.72 11.88
CA ILE A 243 11.25 3.96 10.65
C ILE A 243 12.20 4.36 9.51
N ASN A 244 12.48 5.66 9.39
CA ASN A 244 13.41 6.23 8.43
C ASN A 244 13.91 7.60 8.93
N ASP A 245 14.65 8.35 8.12
CA ASP A 245 15.27 9.63 8.51
C ASP A 245 14.27 10.72 8.92
N TYR A 246 12.99 10.57 8.57
CA TYR A 246 11.95 11.59 8.78
C TYR A 246 10.64 11.05 9.35
N LEU A 247 10.59 9.77 9.79
CA LEU A 247 9.39 9.17 10.35
C LEU A 247 9.70 8.33 11.60
N TRP A 248 8.97 8.61 12.68
CA TRP A 248 9.01 7.91 13.95
C TRP A 248 7.64 7.26 14.21
N GLU A 249 7.66 6.04 14.75
CA GLU A 249 6.48 5.30 15.17
C GLU A 249 6.46 5.14 16.69
N GLY A 250 5.35 5.49 17.29
CA GLY A 250 5.03 5.20 18.69
C GLY A 250 3.96 4.11 18.76
N ARG A 251 4.19 3.02 19.49
CA ARG A 251 3.27 1.88 19.60
C ARG A 251 2.93 1.57 21.04
N TYR A 252 1.66 1.30 21.33
CA TYR A 252 1.18 0.83 22.60
C TYR A 252 0.15 -0.29 22.43
N SER A 253 0.32 -1.40 23.17
CA SER A 253 -0.48 -2.62 23.02
C SER A 253 -0.96 -3.10 24.40
N PRO A 254 -1.96 -2.45 25.01
CA PRO A 254 -2.51 -2.88 26.30
C PRO A 254 -3.40 -4.12 26.14
N VAL A 255 -3.57 -4.85 27.24
CA VAL A 255 -4.58 -5.90 27.35
C VAL A 255 -5.91 -5.25 27.74
N TRP A 256 -6.94 -5.53 26.97
CA TRP A 256 -8.30 -5.03 27.21
C TRP A 256 -9.10 -5.98 28.10
N PRO A 257 -10.30 -5.57 28.60
CA PRO A 257 -11.13 -6.43 29.43
C PRO A 257 -11.58 -7.73 28.77
N ASP A 258 -11.53 -7.81 27.44
CA ASP A 258 -11.77 -9.03 26.66
C ASP A 258 -10.61 -10.04 26.69
N GLY A 259 -9.54 -9.72 27.43
CA GLY A 259 -8.33 -10.53 27.54
C GLY A 259 -7.38 -10.45 26.34
N LYS A 260 -7.71 -9.68 25.31
CA LYS A 260 -6.90 -9.53 24.09
C LYS A 260 -6.07 -8.25 24.10
N LYS A 261 -4.96 -8.27 23.35
CA LYS A 261 -4.15 -7.06 23.09
C LYS A 261 -4.73 -6.29 21.92
N HIS A 262 -5.00 -4.99 22.12
CA HIS A 262 -5.44 -4.09 21.08
C HIS A 262 -4.35 -3.03 20.84
N PRO A 263 -3.48 -3.23 19.83
CA PRO A 263 -2.40 -2.30 19.53
C PRO A 263 -2.95 -1.03 18.85
N ARG A 264 -2.39 0.13 19.23
CA ARG A 264 -2.54 1.39 18.49
C ARG A 264 -1.18 2.02 18.26
N ASN A 265 -1.04 2.68 17.11
CA ASN A 265 0.19 3.32 16.68
C ASN A 265 -0.06 4.83 16.45
N VAL A 266 0.98 5.63 16.68
CA VAL A 266 1.06 7.05 16.32
C VAL A 266 2.33 7.29 15.51
N TYR A 267 2.30 8.30 14.67
CA TYR A 267 3.42 8.61 13.77
C TYR A 267 3.73 10.11 13.82
N ALA A 268 5.01 10.46 13.79
CA ALA A 268 5.47 11.84 13.76
C ALA A 268 6.78 11.99 12.97
N LYS A 269 7.07 13.23 12.58
CA LYS A 269 8.32 13.54 11.85
C LYS A 269 9.53 13.63 12.78
N THR A 270 9.31 13.99 14.04
CA THR A 270 10.37 14.04 15.06
C THR A 270 10.11 13.02 16.15
N ARG A 271 11.16 12.67 16.89
CA ARG A 271 11.05 11.75 18.01
C ARG A 271 10.24 12.36 19.16
N GLU A 272 10.47 13.63 19.43
CA GLU A 272 9.82 14.37 20.50
C GLU A 272 8.30 14.44 20.29
N ASP A 273 7.87 14.80 19.08
CA ASP A 273 6.46 14.81 18.70
C ASP A 273 5.83 13.43 18.81
N CYS A 274 6.57 12.39 18.38
CA CYS A 274 6.11 11.01 18.45
C CYS A 274 5.94 10.56 19.92
N GLU A 275 6.85 10.93 20.82
CA GLU A 275 6.76 10.62 22.25
C GLU A 275 5.58 11.35 22.91
N GLN A 276 5.29 12.60 22.51
CA GLN A 276 4.15 13.35 23.00
C GLN A 276 2.83 12.73 22.55
N LEU A 277 2.66 12.47 21.25
CA LEU A 277 1.48 11.82 20.70
C LEU A 277 1.25 10.42 21.30
N LEU A 278 2.33 9.67 21.52
CA LEU A 278 2.25 8.36 22.17
C LEU A 278 1.75 8.49 23.62
N ALA A 279 2.22 9.49 24.37
CA ALA A 279 1.77 9.71 25.75
C ALA A 279 0.28 10.07 25.80
N GLU A 280 -0.18 10.94 24.93
CA GLU A 280 -1.60 11.32 24.80
C GLU A 280 -2.47 10.10 24.45
N MET A 281 -2.07 9.31 23.44
CA MET A 281 -2.75 8.08 23.05
C MET A 281 -2.84 7.08 24.21
N ILE A 282 -1.77 6.90 24.97
CA ILE A 282 -1.76 5.99 26.14
C ILE A 282 -2.76 6.44 27.21
N LEU A 283 -2.84 7.75 27.49
CA LEU A 283 -3.82 8.29 28.43
C LEU A 283 -5.25 8.02 27.96
N GLN A 284 -5.52 8.27 26.69
CA GLN A 284 -6.82 8.02 26.09
C GLN A 284 -7.22 6.55 26.14
N MET A 285 -6.31 5.64 25.76
CA MET A 285 -6.58 4.20 25.80
C MET A 285 -6.80 3.68 27.24
N LYS A 286 -6.09 4.22 28.23
CA LYS A 286 -6.31 3.86 29.64
C LYS A 286 -7.69 4.29 30.11
N ALA A 287 -8.17 5.48 29.69
CA ALA A 287 -9.51 5.95 30.01
C ALA A 287 -10.59 5.08 29.33
N GLU A 288 -10.40 4.71 28.07
CA GLU A 288 -11.30 3.79 27.34
C GLU A 288 -11.38 2.41 28.02
N ILE A 289 -10.24 1.84 28.43
CA ILE A 289 -10.17 0.55 29.13
C ILE A 289 -10.86 0.65 30.50
N ALA A 290 -10.70 1.76 31.22
CA ALA A 290 -11.36 1.96 32.51
C ALA A 290 -12.89 2.05 32.34
N ALA A 291 -13.36 2.81 31.36
CA ALA A 291 -14.79 2.92 31.04
C ALA A 291 -15.41 1.57 30.65
N GLU A 292 -14.69 0.76 29.87
CA GLU A 292 -15.17 -0.56 29.47
C GLU A 292 -15.20 -1.55 30.63
N LYS A 293 -14.22 -1.48 31.55
CA LYS A 293 -14.26 -2.26 32.81
C LYS A 293 -15.47 -1.93 33.67
N GLU A 294 -15.82 -0.65 33.79
CA GLU A 294 -17.02 -0.23 34.54
C GLU A 294 -18.32 -0.71 33.86
N ARG A 295 -18.42 -0.62 32.54
CA ARG A 295 -19.56 -1.16 31.78
C ARG A 295 -19.76 -2.66 32.02
N LEU A 296 -18.67 -3.42 32.00
CA LEU A 296 -18.73 -4.87 32.27
C LEU A 296 -19.15 -5.17 33.70
N LYS A 297 -18.70 -4.41 34.69
CA LYS A 297 -19.14 -4.57 36.09
C LYS A 297 -20.64 -4.32 36.26
N VAL A 298 -21.18 -3.29 35.60
CA VAL A 298 -22.61 -2.96 35.64
C VAL A 298 -23.44 -4.06 34.98
N SER A 299 -22.95 -4.64 33.88
CA SER A 299 -23.64 -5.72 33.17
C SER A 299 -23.64 -7.07 33.92
N PHE A 300 -22.64 -7.34 34.76
CA PHE A 300 -22.54 -8.57 35.59
C PHE A 300 -23.13 -8.39 36.99
N GLY A 301 -23.41 -7.17 37.45
CA GLY A 301 -24.02 -6.89 38.76
C GLY A 301 -25.56 -6.77 38.74
N ALA A 302 -26.20 -6.95 37.60
CA ALA A 302 -27.64 -6.92 37.39
C ALA A 302 -28.27 -8.30 37.09
N SER A 303 -27.58 -9.40 37.52
CA SER A 303 -28.06 -10.79 37.38
C SER A 303 -28.25 -11.40 38.73
#